data_fa197ec2aa5b7ff1bd7b71592f8fe322
#
_entry.id   fa197ec2aa5b7ff1bd7b71592f8fe322
#
_cell.length_a   1.000
_cell.length_b   1.000
_cell.length_c   1.000
_cell.angle_alpha   90.00
_cell.angle_beta   90.00
_cell.angle_gamma   90.00
#
_symmetry.space_group_name_H-M   'P 1'
#
loop_
_entity.id
_entity.type
_entity.pdbx_description
1 polymer ?
#
loop_
_entity_poly.entity_id
_entity_poly.type
_entity_poly.pdbx_seq_one_letter_code
_entity_poly.pdbx_strand_id
1 'polypeptide(L)'
;MWAAVEVAKRVGPGKKFVVVLPDSVRNYMTKFMDDLWMRENGFTEKSWEAASIGELLRRLPRRETLVAEGGHTVRQAVEQMKESGVSQLPVVSDGQLIGIVTEHDMLSKIVDGKTTLESKVAEVMFRHVETVHVHDDAGKLLDLFAKQYVGVVVEGNDRVVGVLTKMDLVDHLTAAVSAN
;
A
#
# COMPACT_ATOMS: atom_id res chain seq x y z
N MET A 1 15.57 -30.68 10.75
CA MET A 1 16.89 -30.01 10.88
C MET A 1 16.94 -29.00 12.03
N TRP A 2 16.02 -28.06 12.17
CA TRP A 2 16.05 -27.04 13.24
C TRP A 2 16.20 -27.63 14.64
N ALA A 3 15.36 -28.61 15.03
CA ALA A 3 15.43 -29.25 16.34
C ALA A 3 16.81 -29.91 16.62
N ALA A 4 17.46 -30.48 15.61
CA ALA A 4 18.80 -31.06 15.76
C ALA A 4 19.85 -29.99 16.06
N VAL A 5 19.75 -28.82 15.44
CA VAL A 5 20.65 -27.69 15.70
C VAL A 5 20.46 -27.18 17.13
N GLU A 6 19.22 -27.06 17.61
CA GLU A 6 18.92 -26.62 18.99
C GLU A 6 19.46 -27.63 20.03
N VAL A 7 19.30 -28.92 19.78
CA VAL A 7 19.90 -29.96 20.66
C VAL A 7 21.43 -29.88 20.62
N ALA A 8 22.04 -29.70 19.46
CA ALA A 8 23.47 -29.58 19.33
C ALA A 8 24.04 -28.39 20.11
N LYS A 9 23.37 -27.24 20.07
CA LYS A 9 23.72 -26.05 20.85
C LYS A 9 23.70 -26.32 22.38
N ARG A 10 22.72 -27.08 22.87
CA ARG A 10 22.58 -27.42 24.29
C ARG A 10 23.63 -28.42 24.78
N VAL A 11 23.99 -29.37 23.94
CA VAL A 11 24.92 -30.45 24.30
C VAL A 11 26.39 -29.99 24.22
N GLY A 12 26.68 -28.97 23.40
CA GLY A 12 27.99 -28.35 23.27
C GLY A 12 28.95 -29.08 22.30
N PRO A 13 30.16 -28.56 22.13
CA PRO A 13 31.14 -29.04 21.16
C PRO A 13 31.67 -30.43 21.48
N GLY A 14 32.26 -31.09 20.47
CA GLY A 14 32.94 -32.38 20.63
C GLY A 14 32.01 -33.60 20.56
N LYS A 15 30.71 -33.42 20.31
CA LYS A 15 29.73 -34.50 20.15
C LYS A 15 29.39 -34.73 18.68
N LYS A 16 29.10 -35.97 18.32
CA LYS A 16 28.55 -36.33 17.01
C LYS A 16 27.04 -36.54 17.14
N PHE A 17 26.30 -35.94 16.22
CA PHE A 17 24.86 -36.10 16.13
C PHE A 17 24.48 -36.85 14.88
N VAL A 18 23.61 -37.83 15.01
CA VAL A 18 22.97 -38.51 13.90
C VAL A 18 21.51 -38.13 13.91
N VAL A 19 21.05 -37.53 12.80
CA VAL A 19 19.66 -37.12 12.63
C VAL A 19 19.01 -37.99 11.58
N VAL A 20 18.03 -38.76 11.98
CA VAL A 20 17.21 -39.52 11.04
C VAL A 20 16.08 -38.65 10.56
N LEU A 21 16.02 -38.42 9.26
CA LEU A 21 14.91 -37.70 8.60
C LEU A 21 14.03 -38.76 7.94
N PRO A 22 12.94 -39.21 8.65
CA PRO A 22 12.14 -40.36 8.18
C PRO A 22 11.22 -39.98 7.01
N ASP A 23 11.25 -38.72 6.60
CA ASP A 23 10.40 -38.19 5.56
C ASP A 23 11.20 -37.70 4.36
N SER A 24 10.62 -37.77 3.18
CA SER A 24 11.25 -37.31 1.94
C SER A 24 10.31 -36.37 1.16
N VAL A 25 10.91 -35.48 0.39
CA VAL A 25 10.17 -34.56 -0.50
C VAL A 25 9.22 -35.30 -1.45
N ARG A 26 9.51 -36.58 -1.79
CA ARG A 26 8.68 -37.38 -2.67
C ARG A 26 7.23 -37.50 -2.16
N ASN A 27 7.05 -37.58 -0.85
CA ASN A 27 5.71 -37.72 -0.24
C ASN A 27 4.89 -36.42 -0.34
N TYR A 28 5.56 -35.30 -0.64
CA TYR A 28 4.95 -33.98 -0.70
C TYR A 28 5.04 -33.32 -2.09
N MET A 29 5.62 -34.03 -3.08
CA MET A 29 5.83 -33.45 -4.41
C MET A 29 4.56 -32.93 -5.03
N THR A 30 3.44 -33.65 -4.91
CA THR A 30 2.13 -33.19 -5.41
C THR A 30 1.67 -31.91 -4.77
N LYS A 31 2.00 -31.69 -3.49
CA LYS A 31 1.67 -30.45 -2.76
C LYS A 31 2.63 -29.32 -3.08
N PHE A 32 3.95 -29.61 -3.15
CA PHE A 32 4.94 -28.60 -3.51
C PHE A 32 4.88 -28.14 -4.97
N MET A 33 4.28 -28.93 -5.85
CA MET A 33 4.05 -28.59 -7.25
C MET A 33 2.67 -27.99 -7.50
N ASP A 34 1.82 -27.89 -6.47
CA ASP A 34 0.53 -27.23 -6.50
C ASP A 34 0.67 -25.80 -5.95
N ASP A 35 0.79 -24.84 -6.86
CA ASP A 35 0.94 -23.42 -6.52
C ASP A 35 -0.25 -22.88 -5.71
N LEU A 36 -1.46 -23.42 -5.92
CA LEU A 36 -2.63 -23.03 -5.16
C LEU A 36 -2.52 -23.49 -3.71
N TRP A 37 -2.18 -24.78 -3.52
CA TRP A 37 -1.98 -25.35 -2.18
C TRP A 37 -0.86 -24.63 -1.42
N MET A 38 0.27 -24.34 -2.09
CA MET A 38 1.41 -23.62 -1.50
C MET A 38 1.00 -22.23 -1.02
N ARG A 39 0.22 -21.51 -1.80
CA ARG A 39 -0.32 -20.17 -1.45
C ARG A 39 -1.32 -20.23 -0.31
N GLU A 40 -2.29 -21.15 -0.36
CA GLU A 40 -3.31 -21.32 0.70
C GLU A 40 -2.69 -21.67 2.06
N ASN A 41 -1.54 -22.34 2.07
CA ASN A 41 -0.83 -22.73 3.29
C ASN A 41 0.30 -21.75 3.67
N GLY A 42 0.45 -20.61 2.97
CA GLY A 42 1.42 -19.56 3.31
C GLY A 42 2.88 -19.95 3.05
N PHE A 43 3.14 -20.93 2.16
CA PHE A 43 4.50 -21.36 1.79
C PHE A 43 5.08 -20.59 0.62
N THR A 44 4.26 -19.86 -0.12
CA THR A 44 4.69 -18.93 -1.17
C THR A 44 3.97 -17.61 -0.98
N GLU A 45 4.70 -16.53 -1.20
CA GLU A 45 4.11 -15.19 -1.24
C GLU A 45 3.09 -15.13 -2.38
N LYS A 46 2.02 -14.42 -2.16
CA LYS A 46 1.09 -14.11 -3.25
C LYS A 46 1.84 -13.25 -4.25
N SER A 47 1.91 -13.68 -5.51
CA SER A 47 2.73 -13.05 -6.54
C SER A 47 2.49 -11.55 -6.72
N TRP A 48 1.30 -11.07 -6.37
CA TRP A 48 0.94 -9.66 -6.44
C TRP A 48 1.41 -8.85 -5.20
N GLU A 49 1.56 -9.49 -4.02
CA GLU A 49 2.09 -8.84 -2.81
C GLU A 49 3.58 -8.51 -2.96
N ALA A 50 4.31 -9.34 -3.71
CA ALA A 50 5.72 -9.12 -4.04
C ALA A 50 5.93 -8.09 -5.16
N ALA A 51 4.87 -7.69 -5.89
CA ALA A 51 4.97 -6.61 -6.86
C ALA A 51 5.24 -5.28 -6.13
N SER A 52 6.14 -4.47 -6.67
CA SER A 52 6.37 -3.14 -6.12
C SER A 52 5.20 -2.19 -6.41
N ILE A 53 4.99 -1.22 -5.52
CA ILE A 53 4.03 -0.13 -5.72
C ILE A 53 4.26 0.57 -7.07
N GLY A 54 5.53 0.78 -7.46
CA GLY A 54 5.89 1.37 -8.75
C GLY A 54 5.48 0.53 -9.95
N GLU A 55 5.46 -0.81 -9.84
CA GLU A 55 4.94 -1.69 -10.88
C GLU A 55 3.42 -1.59 -11.00
N LEU A 56 2.72 -1.51 -9.87
CA LEU A 56 1.28 -1.25 -9.86
C LEU A 56 0.96 0.06 -10.57
N LEU A 57 1.61 1.15 -10.21
CA LEU A 57 1.40 2.46 -10.85
C LEU A 57 1.64 2.43 -12.36
N ARG A 58 2.66 1.70 -12.84
CA ARG A 58 2.94 1.59 -14.28
C ARG A 58 1.89 0.82 -15.06
N ARG A 59 1.19 -0.11 -14.42
CA ARG A 59 0.14 -0.93 -15.06
C ARG A 59 -1.21 -0.24 -15.12
N LEU A 60 -1.44 0.71 -14.21
CA LEU A 60 -2.66 1.50 -14.22
C LEU A 60 -2.69 2.45 -15.43
N PRO A 61 -3.88 2.77 -15.95
CA PRO A 61 -4.01 3.82 -16.95
C PRO A 61 -3.33 5.10 -16.45
N ARG A 62 -2.51 5.72 -17.31
CA ARG A 62 -1.86 7.00 -16.96
C ARG A 62 -2.94 8.02 -16.62
N ARG A 63 -3.08 8.31 -15.33
CA ARG A 63 -3.89 9.42 -14.84
C ARG A 63 -2.94 10.49 -14.33
N GLU A 64 -3.29 11.73 -14.57
CA GLU A 64 -2.59 12.84 -13.94
C GLU A 64 -2.73 12.70 -12.42
N THR A 65 -1.64 12.85 -11.70
CA THR A 65 -1.66 12.78 -10.23
C THR A 65 -2.38 14.01 -9.71
N LEU A 66 -3.60 13.81 -9.23
CA LEU A 66 -4.41 14.88 -8.68
C LEU A 66 -3.91 15.26 -7.30
N VAL A 67 -3.47 16.49 -7.16
CA VAL A 67 -3.00 17.09 -5.89
C VAL A 67 -3.59 18.49 -5.76
N ALA A 68 -3.76 18.96 -4.53
CA ALA A 68 -4.09 20.35 -4.24
C ALA A 68 -2.84 21.09 -3.76
N GLU A 69 -2.61 22.31 -4.24
CA GLU A 69 -1.58 23.17 -3.66
C GLU A 69 -2.08 23.71 -2.30
N GLY A 70 -1.21 23.75 -1.30
CA GLY A 70 -1.55 24.23 0.03
C GLY A 70 -2.08 25.67 0.05
N GLY A 71 -1.72 26.47 -0.96
CA GLY A 71 -2.18 27.83 -1.17
C GLY A 71 -3.56 27.96 -1.84
N HIS A 72 -4.10 26.87 -2.42
CA HIS A 72 -5.44 26.86 -3.01
C HIS A 72 -6.50 27.10 -1.94
N THR A 73 -7.65 27.64 -2.34
CA THR A 73 -8.82 27.77 -1.46
C THR A 73 -9.55 26.44 -1.34
N VAL A 74 -10.33 26.29 -0.27
CA VAL A 74 -11.23 25.15 -0.09
C VAL A 74 -12.21 25.05 -1.26
N ARG A 75 -12.68 26.17 -1.81
CA ARG A 75 -13.52 26.22 -3.02
C ARG A 75 -12.86 25.53 -4.19
N GLN A 76 -11.61 25.89 -4.51
CA GLN A 76 -10.84 25.32 -5.61
C GLN A 76 -10.62 23.82 -5.43
N ALA A 77 -10.32 23.36 -4.21
CA ALA A 77 -10.17 21.93 -3.93
C ALA A 77 -11.48 21.17 -4.11
N VAL A 78 -12.63 21.72 -3.67
CA VAL A 78 -13.95 21.12 -3.88
C VAL A 78 -14.32 21.05 -5.36
N GLU A 79 -14.05 22.09 -6.13
CA GLU A 79 -14.26 22.10 -7.59
C GLU A 79 -13.43 21.03 -8.26
N GLN A 80 -12.14 20.94 -7.95
CA GLN A 80 -11.22 19.92 -8.48
C GLN A 80 -11.69 18.50 -8.13
N MET A 81 -12.14 18.26 -6.91
CA MET A 81 -12.70 16.96 -6.49
C MET A 81 -13.93 16.58 -7.31
N LYS A 82 -14.85 17.54 -7.51
CA LYS A 82 -16.08 17.31 -8.30
C LYS A 82 -15.79 17.02 -9.76
N GLU A 83 -14.92 17.80 -10.39
CA GLU A 83 -14.54 17.64 -11.79
C GLU A 83 -13.83 16.31 -12.05
N SER A 84 -13.02 15.87 -11.11
CA SER A 84 -12.22 14.65 -11.21
C SER A 84 -12.92 13.41 -10.65
N GLY A 85 -14.06 13.56 -9.97
CA GLY A 85 -14.80 12.46 -9.35
C GLY A 85 -14.05 11.80 -8.18
N VAL A 86 -13.25 12.59 -7.44
CA VAL A 86 -12.50 12.10 -6.28
C VAL A 86 -12.99 12.78 -5.00
N SER A 87 -12.92 12.09 -3.87
CA SER A 87 -13.36 12.60 -2.55
C SER A 87 -12.20 13.05 -1.65
N GLN A 88 -10.99 13.03 -2.15
CA GLN A 88 -9.79 13.39 -1.39
C GLN A 88 -8.64 13.78 -2.32
N LEU A 89 -7.79 14.69 -1.85
CA LEU A 89 -6.61 15.16 -2.56
C LEU A 89 -5.41 15.21 -1.62
N PRO A 90 -4.26 14.64 -1.97
CA PRO A 90 -3.00 14.98 -1.34
C PRO A 90 -2.74 16.47 -1.48
N VAL A 91 -2.23 17.08 -0.44
CA VAL A 91 -1.88 18.51 -0.43
C VAL A 91 -0.37 18.64 -0.53
N VAL A 92 0.09 19.42 -1.49
CA VAL A 92 1.51 19.63 -1.74
C VAL A 92 1.90 21.09 -1.57
N SER A 93 3.17 21.31 -1.29
CA SER A 93 3.85 22.60 -1.43
C SER A 93 5.18 22.35 -2.12
N ASP A 94 5.44 23.06 -3.20
CA ASP A 94 6.65 22.88 -4.04
C ASP A 94 6.83 21.41 -4.48
N GLY A 95 5.73 20.71 -4.73
CA GLY A 95 5.69 19.31 -5.15
C GLY A 95 5.90 18.27 -4.03
N GLN A 96 6.14 18.71 -2.80
CA GLN A 96 6.29 17.83 -1.62
C GLN A 96 4.97 17.68 -0.88
N LEU A 97 4.68 16.48 -0.40
CA LEU A 97 3.49 16.19 0.39
C LEU A 97 3.55 16.92 1.74
N ILE A 98 2.52 17.71 2.03
CA ILE A 98 2.37 18.41 3.31
C ILE A 98 1.12 17.99 4.08
N GLY A 99 0.21 17.25 3.44
CA GLY A 99 -1.03 16.81 4.06
C GLY A 99 -1.98 16.13 3.09
N ILE A 100 -3.19 15.89 3.54
CA ILE A 100 -4.32 15.39 2.75
C ILE A 100 -5.58 16.13 3.15
N VAL A 101 -6.47 16.36 2.20
CA VAL A 101 -7.79 16.94 2.45
C VAL A 101 -8.85 16.02 1.89
N THR A 102 -9.95 15.83 2.64
CA THR A 102 -11.10 15.03 2.21
C THR A 102 -12.35 15.89 2.12
N GLU A 103 -13.30 15.48 1.26
CA GLU A 103 -14.62 16.11 1.17
C GLU A 103 -15.32 16.16 2.53
N HIS A 104 -15.27 15.07 3.28
CA HIS A 104 -15.88 14.97 4.60
C HIS A 104 -15.33 15.99 5.59
N ASP A 105 -14.01 16.15 5.65
CA ASP A 105 -13.36 17.04 6.61
C ASP A 105 -13.62 18.50 6.29
N MET A 106 -13.60 18.85 5.00
CA MET A 106 -13.93 20.20 4.55
C MET A 106 -15.39 20.54 4.91
N LEU A 107 -16.33 19.62 4.61
CA LEU A 107 -17.74 19.81 4.92
C LEU A 107 -17.95 19.98 6.43
N SER A 108 -17.39 19.09 7.25
CA SER A 108 -17.51 19.16 8.72
C SER A 108 -17.01 20.49 9.27
N LYS A 109 -15.81 20.94 8.83
CA LYS A 109 -15.23 22.20 9.29
C LYS A 109 -16.03 23.45 8.85
N ILE A 110 -16.64 23.39 7.65
CA ILE A 110 -17.51 24.46 7.16
C ILE A 110 -18.79 24.52 8.01
N VAL A 111 -19.45 23.37 8.24
CA VAL A 111 -20.69 23.30 9.05
C VAL A 111 -20.44 23.76 10.49
N ASP A 112 -19.28 23.39 11.07
CA ASP A 112 -18.87 23.82 12.41
C ASP A 112 -18.46 25.31 12.48
N GLY A 113 -18.44 26.03 11.36
CA GLY A 113 -18.00 27.43 11.29
C GLY A 113 -16.50 27.63 11.55
N LYS A 114 -15.70 26.56 11.48
CA LYS A 114 -14.25 26.60 11.70
C LYS A 114 -13.47 27.01 10.47
N THR A 115 -14.08 26.97 9.30
CA THR A 115 -13.49 27.35 8.02
C THR A 115 -14.54 27.88 7.05
N THR A 116 -14.08 28.50 5.98
CA THR A 116 -14.93 29.00 4.89
C THR A 116 -14.41 28.46 3.55
N LEU A 117 -15.17 28.65 2.50
CA LEU A 117 -14.73 28.30 1.14
C LEU A 117 -13.52 29.09 0.67
N GLU A 118 -13.26 30.25 1.27
CA GLU A 118 -12.11 31.13 0.94
C GLU A 118 -10.87 30.83 1.79
N SER A 119 -10.98 29.97 2.82
CA SER A 119 -9.84 29.54 3.62
C SER A 119 -8.86 28.70 2.76
N LYS A 120 -7.59 28.72 3.13
CA LYS A 120 -6.57 27.93 2.42
C LYS A 120 -6.65 26.44 2.78
N VAL A 121 -6.41 25.58 1.82
CA VAL A 121 -6.36 24.13 2.01
C VAL A 121 -5.36 23.73 3.10
N ALA A 122 -4.21 24.40 3.17
CA ALA A 122 -3.20 24.16 4.21
C ALA A 122 -3.68 24.40 5.65
N GLU A 123 -4.75 25.17 5.86
CA GLU A 123 -5.35 25.44 7.17
C GLU A 123 -6.34 24.35 7.60
N VAL A 124 -6.88 23.61 6.63
CA VAL A 124 -7.92 22.60 6.85
C VAL A 124 -7.47 21.16 6.67
N MET A 125 -6.32 20.94 6.02
CA MET A 125 -5.76 19.61 5.74
C MET A 125 -5.39 18.86 7.02
N PHE A 126 -5.32 17.52 6.92
CA PHE A 126 -4.63 16.66 7.87
C PHE A 126 -3.16 16.58 7.49
N ARG A 127 -2.28 16.81 8.45
CA ARG A 127 -0.82 16.81 8.24
C ARG A 127 -0.19 15.42 8.35
N HIS A 128 -0.83 14.51 9.07
CA HIS A 128 -0.31 13.17 9.27
C HIS A 128 -0.87 12.24 8.20
N VAL A 129 -0.12 12.02 7.13
CA VAL A 129 -0.48 11.14 6.01
C VAL A 129 0.38 9.90 6.05
N GLU A 130 -0.24 8.73 6.10
CA GLU A 130 0.49 7.49 5.90
C GLU A 130 0.76 7.33 4.40
N THR A 131 2.02 7.17 4.03
CA THR A 131 2.49 7.07 2.65
C THR A 131 3.09 5.71 2.35
N VAL A 132 3.17 5.38 1.08
CA VAL A 132 3.94 4.24 0.56
C VAL A 132 4.94 4.74 -0.47
N HIS A 133 6.10 4.10 -0.53
CA HIS A 133 7.13 4.42 -1.51
C HIS A 133 7.00 3.53 -2.76
N VAL A 134 7.47 4.03 -3.89
CA VAL A 134 7.46 3.28 -5.17
C VAL A 134 8.16 1.91 -5.08
N HIS A 135 9.11 1.76 -4.16
CA HIS A 135 9.87 0.52 -3.95
C HIS A 135 9.26 -0.40 -2.90
N ASP A 136 8.21 0.01 -2.21
CA ASP A 136 7.51 -0.81 -1.24
C ASP A 136 6.72 -1.94 -1.93
N ASP A 137 6.50 -3.02 -1.18
CA ASP A 137 5.66 -4.13 -1.62
C ASP A 137 4.18 -3.72 -1.63
N ALA A 138 3.45 -4.19 -2.63
CA ALA A 138 2.01 -3.92 -2.76
C ALA A 138 1.20 -4.38 -1.54
N GLY A 139 1.69 -5.37 -0.80
CA GLY A 139 1.08 -5.82 0.44
C GLY A 139 0.85 -4.72 1.48
N LYS A 140 1.71 -3.69 1.51
CA LYS A 140 1.54 -2.53 2.40
C LYS A 140 0.24 -1.75 2.16
N LEU A 141 -0.31 -1.80 0.93
CA LEU A 141 -1.60 -1.16 0.63
C LEU A 141 -2.75 -1.78 1.40
N LEU A 142 -2.69 -3.09 1.71
CA LEU A 142 -3.76 -3.74 2.47
C LEU A 142 -3.89 -3.16 3.88
N ASP A 143 -2.77 -2.86 4.53
CA ASP A 143 -2.76 -2.27 5.87
C ASP A 143 -3.37 -0.86 5.86
N LEU A 144 -3.05 -0.06 4.82
CA LEU A 144 -3.64 1.26 4.62
C LEU A 144 -5.15 1.17 4.34
N PHE A 145 -5.53 0.26 3.45
CA PHE A 145 -6.93 0.07 3.07
C PHE A 145 -7.79 -0.50 4.20
N ALA A 146 -7.21 -1.31 5.09
CA ALA A 146 -7.89 -1.77 6.32
C ALA A 146 -8.23 -0.60 7.26
N LYS A 147 -7.36 0.42 7.32
CA LYS A 147 -7.58 1.66 8.07
C LYS A 147 -8.47 2.68 7.35
N GLN A 148 -9.04 2.34 6.20
CA GLN A 148 -9.84 3.22 5.33
C GLN A 148 -9.03 4.39 4.70
N TYR A 149 -7.71 4.29 4.66
CA TYR A 149 -6.84 5.27 3.99
C TYR A 149 -6.69 4.94 2.49
N VAL A 150 -6.23 5.93 1.72
CA VAL A 150 -5.71 5.71 0.36
C VAL A 150 -4.20 5.55 0.41
N GLY A 151 -3.65 4.90 -0.58
CA GLY A 151 -2.20 4.79 -0.75
C GLY A 151 -1.65 6.04 -1.46
N VAL A 152 -1.24 7.06 -0.71
CA VAL A 152 -0.48 8.17 -1.28
C VAL A 152 0.93 7.68 -1.56
N VAL A 153 1.31 7.63 -2.84
CA VAL A 153 2.60 7.11 -3.28
C VAL A 153 3.59 8.26 -3.42
N VAL A 154 4.73 8.12 -2.76
CA VAL A 154 5.79 9.11 -2.78
C VAL A 154 7.10 8.52 -3.30
N GLU A 155 7.97 9.39 -3.82
CA GLU A 155 9.31 9.09 -4.29
C GLU A 155 10.30 10.14 -3.79
N GLY A 156 11.53 9.72 -3.50
CA GLY A 156 12.60 10.62 -3.08
C GLY A 156 12.25 11.39 -1.82
N ASN A 157 12.16 12.69 -1.90
CA ASN A 157 11.93 13.63 -0.80
C ASN A 157 10.43 13.95 -0.66
N ASP A 158 9.60 12.94 -0.41
CA ASP A 158 8.14 13.03 -0.26
C ASP A 158 7.39 13.66 -1.46
N ARG A 159 7.98 13.52 -2.66
CA ARG A 159 7.32 13.93 -3.90
C ARG A 159 6.17 12.97 -4.21
N VAL A 160 4.97 13.49 -4.32
CA VAL A 160 3.79 12.70 -4.68
C VAL A 160 3.88 12.28 -6.14
N VAL A 161 3.83 10.98 -6.41
CA VAL A 161 3.87 10.40 -7.76
C VAL A 161 2.60 9.65 -8.15
N GLY A 162 1.70 9.43 -7.21
CA GLY A 162 0.41 8.82 -7.47
C GLY A 162 -0.44 8.63 -6.22
N VAL A 163 -1.69 8.27 -6.44
CA VAL A 163 -2.63 7.84 -5.40
C VAL A 163 -3.23 6.53 -5.82
N LEU A 164 -3.17 5.54 -4.94
CA LEU A 164 -3.74 4.22 -5.14
C LEU A 164 -4.96 4.04 -4.24
N THR A 165 -6.03 3.52 -4.82
CA THR A 165 -7.28 3.20 -4.14
C THR A 165 -7.49 1.70 -4.04
N LYS A 166 -8.49 1.27 -3.27
CA LYS A 166 -8.92 -0.13 -3.21
C LYS A 166 -9.30 -0.66 -4.60
N MET A 167 -9.93 0.18 -5.44
CA MET A 167 -10.36 -0.21 -6.79
C MET A 167 -9.17 -0.47 -7.70
N ASP A 168 -8.11 0.35 -7.62
CA ASP A 168 -6.89 0.15 -8.41
C ASP A 168 -6.23 -1.20 -8.09
N LEU A 169 -6.27 -1.62 -6.82
CA LEU A 169 -5.78 -2.94 -6.42
C LEU A 169 -6.69 -4.07 -6.94
N VAL A 170 -8.01 -3.92 -6.89
CA VAL A 170 -8.97 -4.88 -7.44
C VAL A 170 -8.77 -5.04 -8.96
N ASP A 171 -8.62 -3.94 -9.69
CA ASP A 171 -8.38 -3.96 -11.13
C ASP A 171 -7.08 -4.69 -11.47
N HIS A 172 -6.03 -4.46 -10.68
CA HIS A 172 -4.76 -5.18 -10.85
C HIS A 172 -4.91 -6.69 -10.62
N LEU A 173 -5.61 -7.09 -9.56
CA LEU A 173 -5.84 -8.51 -9.24
C LEU A 173 -6.67 -9.22 -10.30
N THR A 174 -7.72 -8.57 -10.80
CA THR A 174 -8.59 -9.14 -11.84
C THR A 174 -7.86 -9.28 -13.18
N ALA A 175 -7.03 -8.30 -13.54
CA ALA A 175 -6.21 -8.38 -14.75
C ALA A 175 -5.18 -9.53 -14.67
N ALA A 176 -4.58 -9.77 -13.50
CA ALA A 176 -3.63 -10.85 -13.27
C ALA A 176 -4.29 -12.23 -13.36
N VAL A 177 -5.56 -12.38 -12.94
CA VAL A 177 -6.32 -13.63 -13.05
C VAL A 177 -6.73 -13.92 -14.49
N SER A 178 -6.99 -12.88 -15.29
CA SER A 178 -7.41 -13.04 -16.71
C SER A 178 -6.24 -13.36 -17.67
N ALA A 179 -5.00 -13.25 -17.21
CA ALA A 179 -3.79 -13.49 -18.00
C ALA A 179 -3.21 -14.93 -17.84
N ASN A 180 -3.82 -15.76 -16.99
CA ASN A 180 -3.50 -17.19 -16.78
C ASN A 180 -4.64 -18.05 -17.37
#